data_06cceecf3fd4e5094e8a243828573cf7
#
_entry.id   06cceecf3fd4e5094e8a243828573cf7
#
_cell.length_a   1.000
_cell.length_b   1.000
_cell.length_c   1.000
_cell.angle_alpha   90.00
_cell.angle_beta   90.00
_cell.angle_gamma   90.00
#
_symmetry.space_group_name_H-M   'P 1'
#
loop_
_entity.id
_entity.type
_entity.pdbx_description
1 polymer ?
#
loop_
_entity_poly.entity_id
_entity_poly.type
_entity_poly.pdbx_seq_one_letter_code
_entity_poly.pdbx_strand_id
1 'polypeptide(L)'
;MSCASCAQRIESAIGNAEGVDESIVNFATRKATVTGNVPAEEIHKIIEGLGYNVVKDDVPSISEEEIARSEWKRFLTSAILSVPVFIISMFMLHFKFSDLCQFILTTAVIFWPGIGFFKNALKQVRHWSLGMDSLIALGAGAAYCFSVATFLKGGSGLYFESASIIITLILIGRFFESKAKGK
;
A
#
# COMPACT_ATOMS: atom_id res chain seq x y z
N MET A 1 9.94 0.88 1.05
CA MET A 1 9.84 0.59 -0.41
C MET A 1 8.75 -0.46 -0.61
N SER A 2 7.83 -0.24 -1.56
CA SER A 2 6.65 -1.13 -1.74
C SER A 2 6.70 -1.96 -3.03
N CYS A 3 7.67 -1.72 -3.93
CA CYS A 3 7.80 -2.43 -5.19
C CYS A 3 9.21 -2.27 -5.79
N ALA A 4 9.55 -3.12 -6.77
CA ALA A 4 10.85 -3.08 -7.44
C ALA A 4 11.11 -1.75 -8.17
N SER A 5 10.09 -1.16 -8.78
CA SER A 5 10.22 0.17 -9.43
C SER A 5 10.57 1.29 -8.44
N CYS A 6 10.16 1.15 -7.17
CA CYS A 6 10.57 2.08 -6.12
C CYS A 6 12.08 1.97 -5.83
N ALA A 7 12.62 0.74 -5.84
CA ALA A 7 14.07 0.52 -5.65
C ALA A 7 14.87 1.11 -6.81
N GLN A 8 14.49 0.85 -8.07
CA GLN A 8 15.12 1.42 -9.26
C GLN A 8 15.12 2.95 -9.25
N ARG A 9 14.01 3.55 -8.79
CA ARG A 9 13.90 5.01 -8.73
C ARG A 9 14.84 5.61 -7.69
N ILE A 10 14.96 4.98 -6.52
CA ILE A 10 15.93 5.40 -5.49
C ILE A 10 17.34 5.23 -6.02
N GLU A 11 17.65 4.10 -6.65
CA GLU A 11 18.95 3.81 -7.25
C GLU A 11 19.34 4.85 -8.30
N SER A 12 18.43 5.16 -9.25
CA SER A 12 18.66 6.18 -10.27
C SER A 12 18.84 7.58 -9.67
N ALA A 13 18.09 7.93 -8.62
CA ALA A 13 18.20 9.24 -7.99
C ALA A 13 19.52 9.39 -7.22
N ILE A 14 19.98 8.35 -6.57
CA ILE A 14 21.28 8.33 -5.88
C ILE A 14 22.42 8.33 -6.91
N GLY A 15 22.33 7.52 -7.97
CA GLY A 15 23.36 7.42 -9.00
C GLY A 15 23.57 8.70 -9.83
N ASN A 16 22.58 9.60 -9.85
CA ASN A 16 22.70 10.91 -10.48
C ASN A 16 23.28 12.00 -9.55
N ALA A 17 23.59 11.67 -8.30
CA ALA A 17 24.16 12.64 -7.37
C ALA A 17 25.67 12.84 -7.60
N GLU A 18 26.15 14.07 -7.43
CA GLU A 18 27.58 14.36 -7.58
C GLU A 18 28.40 13.59 -6.54
N GLY A 19 29.50 12.96 -6.99
CA GLY A 19 30.39 12.20 -6.13
C GLY A 19 29.97 10.76 -5.86
N VAL A 20 28.91 10.26 -6.48
CA VAL A 20 28.51 8.84 -6.47
C VAL A 20 29.14 8.13 -7.64
N ASP A 21 29.95 7.11 -7.36
CA ASP A 21 30.55 6.26 -8.41
C ASP A 21 29.62 5.10 -8.80
N GLU A 22 28.97 4.49 -7.78
CA GLU A 22 28.04 3.39 -7.97
C GLU A 22 26.96 3.41 -6.90
N SER A 23 25.73 3.09 -7.30
CA SER A 23 24.60 2.90 -6.39
C SER A 23 23.84 1.63 -6.72
N ILE A 24 23.60 0.78 -5.73
CA ILE A 24 22.84 -0.46 -5.85
C ILE A 24 21.77 -0.46 -4.77
N VAL A 25 20.50 -0.57 -5.18
CA VAL A 25 19.37 -0.66 -4.24
C VAL A 25 18.74 -2.04 -4.30
N ASN A 26 18.96 -2.82 -3.25
CA ASN A 26 18.39 -4.15 -3.14
C ASN A 26 16.97 -4.08 -2.55
N PHE A 27 15.99 -4.41 -3.38
CA PHE A 27 14.58 -4.42 -2.98
C PHE A 27 14.26 -5.50 -1.93
N ALA A 28 14.92 -6.66 -2.00
CA ALA A 28 14.64 -7.77 -1.09
C ALA A 28 15.13 -7.47 0.33
N THR A 29 16.37 -6.95 0.45
CA THR A 29 16.96 -6.58 1.75
C THR A 29 16.61 -5.17 2.19
N ARG A 30 15.97 -4.37 1.32
CA ARG A 30 15.64 -2.94 1.54
C ARG A 30 16.87 -2.07 1.85
N LYS A 31 18.05 -2.49 1.40
CA LYS A 31 19.31 -1.79 1.60
C LYS A 31 19.75 -1.08 0.34
N ALA A 32 20.29 0.12 0.49
CA ALA A 32 21.01 0.84 -0.54
C ALA A 32 22.49 0.78 -0.22
N THR A 33 23.30 0.34 -1.18
CA THR A 33 24.76 0.38 -1.10
C THR A 33 25.22 1.46 -2.06
N VAL A 34 26.00 2.42 -1.56
CA VAL A 34 26.50 3.55 -2.34
C VAL A 34 28.00 3.60 -2.20
N THR A 35 28.71 3.70 -3.32
CA THR A 35 30.16 3.86 -3.41
C THR A 35 30.43 5.25 -4.00
N GLY A 36 31.37 6.00 -3.41
CA GLY A 36 31.71 7.34 -3.86
C GLY A 36 32.17 8.24 -2.75
N ASN A 37 32.46 9.50 -3.07
CA ASN A 37 32.88 10.53 -2.13
C ASN A 37 31.73 11.51 -1.83
N VAL A 38 30.64 10.97 -1.29
CA VAL A 38 29.41 11.71 -0.96
C VAL A 38 29.04 11.54 0.50
N PRO A 39 28.68 12.61 1.23
CA PRO A 39 28.22 12.50 2.63
C PRO A 39 26.94 11.69 2.74
N ALA A 40 26.86 10.80 3.73
CA ALA A 40 25.65 10.00 3.98
C ALA A 40 24.39 10.86 4.17
N GLU A 41 24.54 12.07 4.74
CA GLU A 41 23.42 13.02 4.93
C GLU A 41 22.82 13.51 3.61
N GLU A 42 23.61 13.62 2.56
CA GLU A 42 23.13 14.02 1.23
C GLU A 42 22.32 12.90 0.59
N ILE A 43 22.79 11.67 0.69
CA ILE A 43 22.04 10.47 0.27
C ILE A 43 20.71 10.37 1.02
N HIS A 44 20.71 10.63 2.34
CA HIS A 44 19.46 10.65 3.12
C HIS A 44 18.49 11.70 2.61
N LYS A 45 18.94 12.93 2.31
CA LYS A 45 18.10 14.01 1.76
C LYS A 45 17.51 13.64 0.41
N ILE A 46 18.27 12.98 -0.47
CA ILE A 46 17.79 12.51 -1.77
C ILE A 46 16.67 11.49 -1.58
N ILE A 47 16.87 10.50 -0.70
CA ILE A 47 15.88 9.45 -0.41
C ILE A 47 14.61 10.04 0.23
N GLU A 48 14.76 10.97 1.16
CA GLU A 48 13.65 11.68 1.81
C GLU A 48 12.89 12.58 0.83
N GLY A 49 13.61 13.23 -0.08
CA GLY A 49 13.02 14.03 -1.16
C GLY A 49 12.13 13.22 -2.11
N LEU A 50 12.36 11.92 -2.22
CA LEU A 50 11.51 10.98 -2.96
C LEU A 50 10.32 10.46 -2.12
N GLY A 51 10.19 10.88 -0.86
CA GLY A 51 9.11 10.49 0.05
C GLY A 51 9.37 9.17 0.79
N TYR A 52 10.61 8.67 0.82
CA TYR A 52 11.01 7.48 1.57
C TYR A 52 11.70 7.88 2.88
N ASN A 53 11.58 7.04 3.91
CA ASN A 53 12.31 7.23 5.16
C ASN A 53 13.56 6.35 5.15
N VAL A 54 14.67 6.90 5.60
CA VAL A 54 15.92 6.17 5.84
C VAL A 54 15.92 5.69 7.29
N VAL A 55 16.15 4.38 7.48
CA VAL A 55 16.35 3.78 8.81
C VAL A 55 17.87 3.64 8.99
N LYS A 56 18.41 4.28 10.03
CA LYS A 56 19.82 4.14 10.39
C LYS A 56 20.08 2.76 10.99
N ASP A 57 21.26 2.20 10.74
CA ASP A 57 21.64 0.85 11.21
C ASP A 57 21.59 0.69 12.75
N ASP A 58 21.57 1.79 13.51
CA ASP A 58 21.49 1.80 14.98
C ASP A 58 20.08 1.54 15.54
N VAL A 59 19.04 1.53 14.69
CA VAL A 59 17.67 1.23 15.12
C VAL A 59 17.43 -0.28 14.94
N PRO A 60 16.94 -1.01 15.97
CA PRO A 60 16.61 -2.41 15.83
C PRO A 60 15.71 -2.61 14.60
N SER A 61 16.24 -3.29 13.59
CA SER A 61 15.46 -3.59 12.39
C SER A 61 14.26 -4.43 12.81
N ILE A 62 13.06 -3.93 12.55
CA ILE A 62 11.83 -4.73 12.73
C ILE A 62 12.05 -6.03 11.96
N SER A 63 11.99 -7.17 12.65
CA SER A 63 12.25 -8.45 12.01
C SER A 63 11.25 -8.67 10.87
N GLU A 64 11.70 -9.30 9.77
CA GLU A 64 10.81 -9.64 8.64
C GLU A 64 9.61 -10.49 9.10
N GLU A 65 9.79 -11.28 10.17
CA GLU A 65 8.70 -12.04 10.80
C GLU A 65 7.64 -11.14 11.45
N GLU A 66 8.05 -10.05 12.09
CA GLU A 66 7.10 -9.08 12.69
C GLU A 66 6.34 -8.32 11.59
N ILE A 67 7.02 -8.00 10.49
CA ILE A 67 6.38 -7.38 9.32
C ILE A 67 5.36 -8.36 8.72
N ALA A 68 5.74 -9.62 8.46
CA ALA A 68 4.85 -10.65 7.95
C ALA A 68 3.65 -10.88 8.87
N ARG A 69 3.87 -10.89 10.19
CA ARG A 69 2.80 -11.04 11.19
C ARG A 69 1.84 -9.85 11.19
N SER A 70 2.34 -8.64 10.99
CA SER A 70 1.50 -7.44 10.90
C SER A 70 0.66 -7.44 9.62
N GLU A 71 1.25 -7.80 8.47
CA GLU A 71 0.53 -7.91 7.20
C GLU A 71 -0.51 -9.04 7.24
N TRP A 72 -0.21 -10.17 7.90
CA TRP A 72 -1.19 -11.24 8.13
C TRP A 72 -2.40 -10.76 8.93
N LYS A 73 -2.17 -10.02 10.02
CA LYS A 73 -3.26 -9.46 10.83
C LYS A 73 -4.13 -8.50 10.02
N ARG A 74 -3.51 -7.63 9.21
CA ARG A 74 -4.24 -6.70 8.33
C ARG A 74 -5.05 -7.44 7.27
N PHE A 75 -4.46 -8.46 6.65
CA PHE A 75 -5.17 -9.32 5.70
C PHE A 75 -6.36 -10.01 6.35
N LEU A 76 -6.17 -10.64 7.52
CA LEU A 76 -7.24 -11.36 8.20
C LEU A 76 -8.39 -10.41 8.58
N THR A 77 -8.09 -9.23 9.10
CA THR A 77 -9.10 -8.20 9.42
C THR A 77 -9.86 -7.76 8.17
N SER A 78 -9.13 -7.52 7.07
CA SER A 78 -9.74 -7.15 5.79
C SER A 78 -10.62 -8.26 5.25
N ALA A 79 -10.16 -9.52 5.29
CA ALA A 79 -10.90 -10.68 4.80
C ALA A 79 -12.20 -10.90 5.59
N ILE A 80 -12.15 -10.81 6.92
CA ILE A 80 -13.34 -10.94 7.80
C ILE A 80 -14.40 -9.89 7.45
N LEU A 81 -13.97 -8.68 7.13
CA LEU A 81 -14.88 -7.59 6.77
C LEU A 81 -15.35 -7.66 5.30
N SER A 82 -14.50 -8.12 4.39
CA SER A 82 -14.81 -8.14 2.94
C SER A 82 -15.64 -9.35 2.53
N VAL A 83 -15.48 -10.50 3.19
CA VAL A 83 -16.23 -11.72 2.86
C VAL A 83 -17.74 -11.52 2.97
N PRO A 84 -18.30 -10.92 4.05
CA PRO A 84 -19.73 -10.61 4.12
C PRO A 84 -20.18 -9.66 3.00
N VAL A 85 -19.39 -8.63 2.66
CA VAL A 85 -19.70 -7.69 1.59
C VAL A 85 -19.81 -8.44 0.25
N PHE A 86 -18.85 -9.32 -0.02
CA PHE A 86 -18.82 -10.14 -1.23
C PHE A 86 -20.02 -11.09 -1.31
N ILE A 87 -20.37 -11.76 -0.20
CA ILE A 87 -21.51 -12.66 -0.15
C ILE A 87 -22.82 -11.89 -0.41
N ILE A 88 -23.03 -10.76 0.25
CA ILE A 88 -24.23 -9.94 0.06
C ILE A 88 -24.36 -9.50 -1.41
N SER A 89 -23.26 -9.05 -2.02
CA SER A 89 -23.26 -8.60 -3.42
C SER A 89 -23.46 -9.76 -4.39
N MET A 90 -22.72 -10.88 -4.22
CA MET A 90 -22.76 -12.01 -5.16
C MET A 90 -24.10 -12.76 -5.15
N PHE A 91 -24.69 -12.96 -3.98
CA PHE A 91 -25.98 -13.65 -3.86
C PHE A 91 -27.19 -12.70 -3.98
N MET A 92 -26.94 -11.43 -4.32
CA MET A 92 -28.00 -10.40 -4.46
C MET A 92 -28.97 -10.42 -3.26
N LEU A 93 -28.44 -10.58 -2.05
CA LEU A 93 -29.22 -10.63 -0.83
C LEU A 93 -29.80 -9.24 -0.52
N HIS A 94 -30.93 -8.92 -1.14
CA HIS A 94 -31.64 -7.66 -0.94
C HIS A 94 -32.46 -7.72 0.36
N PHE A 95 -31.87 -7.38 1.47
CA PHE A 95 -32.61 -7.07 2.71
C PHE A 95 -32.55 -5.56 2.97
N LYS A 96 -33.51 -5.07 3.76
CA LYS A 96 -33.77 -3.62 3.95
C LYS A 96 -32.54 -2.77 4.29
N PHE A 97 -31.47 -3.39 4.79
CA PHE A 97 -30.22 -2.73 5.19
C PHE A 97 -28.97 -3.26 4.48
N SER A 98 -29.12 -4.03 3.39
CA SER A 98 -27.98 -4.63 2.67
C SER A 98 -26.95 -3.59 2.22
N ASP A 99 -27.41 -2.50 1.63
CA ASP A 99 -26.55 -1.45 1.09
C ASP A 99 -25.84 -0.66 2.21
N LEU A 100 -26.54 -0.42 3.32
CA LEU A 100 -25.97 0.22 4.50
C LEU A 100 -24.90 -0.69 5.14
N CYS A 101 -25.14 -2.00 5.25
CA CYS A 101 -24.15 -2.96 5.74
C CYS A 101 -22.90 -2.98 4.84
N GLN A 102 -23.07 -3.05 3.54
CA GLN A 102 -21.96 -3.00 2.58
C GLN A 102 -21.17 -1.70 2.72
N PHE A 103 -21.84 -0.56 2.81
CA PHE A 103 -21.21 0.74 3.03
C PHE A 103 -20.36 0.76 4.30
N ILE A 104 -20.92 0.35 5.45
CA ILE A 104 -20.22 0.35 6.74
C ILE A 104 -19.00 -0.57 6.72
N LEU A 105 -19.17 -1.81 6.24
CA LEU A 105 -18.11 -2.80 6.21
C LEU A 105 -16.98 -2.38 5.25
N THR A 106 -17.30 -1.88 4.06
CA THR A 106 -16.29 -1.41 3.11
C THR A 106 -15.58 -0.17 3.62
N THR A 107 -16.30 0.74 4.29
CA THR A 107 -15.68 1.89 4.96
C THR A 107 -14.66 1.42 6.00
N ALA A 108 -15.01 0.42 6.82
CA ALA A 108 -14.10 -0.15 7.79
C ALA A 108 -12.86 -0.78 7.12
N VAL A 109 -13.02 -1.49 5.99
CA VAL A 109 -11.88 -2.04 5.21
C VAL A 109 -10.95 -0.95 4.71
N ILE A 110 -11.49 0.14 4.17
CA ILE A 110 -10.69 1.24 3.62
C ILE A 110 -9.93 1.99 4.72
N PHE A 111 -10.62 2.35 5.79
CA PHE A 111 -10.05 3.22 6.83
C PHE A 111 -9.27 2.49 7.92
N TRP A 112 -9.32 1.18 8.00
CA TRP A 112 -8.54 0.42 8.97
C TRP A 112 -7.41 -0.37 8.29
N PRO A 113 -7.62 -1.56 7.65
CA PRO A 113 -6.49 -2.27 7.03
C PRO A 113 -5.95 -1.57 5.78
N GLY A 114 -6.80 -0.84 5.03
CA GLY A 114 -6.48 -0.19 3.77
C GLY A 114 -5.81 1.19 3.90
N ILE A 115 -5.87 1.85 5.07
CA ILE A 115 -5.41 3.24 5.23
C ILE A 115 -3.95 3.47 4.81
N GLY A 116 -3.11 2.43 4.94
CA GLY A 116 -1.71 2.49 4.55
C GLY A 116 -1.50 2.80 3.06
N PHE A 117 -2.34 2.23 2.19
CA PHE A 117 -2.28 2.48 0.73
C PHE A 117 -2.59 3.94 0.41
N PHE A 118 -3.62 4.49 1.03
CA PHE A 118 -4.03 5.88 0.81
C PHE A 118 -2.99 6.88 1.33
N LYS A 119 -2.41 6.63 2.52
CA LYS A 119 -1.34 7.46 3.07
C LYS A 119 -0.09 7.43 2.19
N ASN A 120 0.29 6.26 1.69
CA ASN A 120 1.45 6.12 0.80
C ASN A 120 1.16 6.75 -0.56
N ALA A 121 -0.03 6.56 -1.10
CA ALA A 121 -0.44 7.19 -2.36
C ALA A 121 -0.39 8.72 -2.27
N LEU A 122 -0.89 9.30 -1.18
CA LEU A 122 -0.85 10.76 -0.98
C LEU A 122 0.59 11.29 -0.91
N LYS A 123 1.48 10.57 -0.21
CA LYS A 123 2.91 10.90 -0.20
C LYS A 123 3.52 10.80 -1.60
N GLN A 124 3.23 9.72 -2.32
CA GLN A 124 3.76 9.49 -3.68
C GLN A 124 3.28 10.57 -4.67
N VAL A 125 2.01 10.94 -4.64
CA VAL A 125 1.47 12.02 -5.49
C VAL A 125 2.14 13.34 -5.19
N ARG A 126 2.35 13.67 -3.91
CA ARG A 126 3.02 14.92 -3.50
C ARG A 126 4.46 15.02 -4.02
N HIS A 127 5.15 13.90 -4.18
CA HIS A 127 6.53 13.84 -4.70
C HIS A 127 6.60 13.42 -6.18
N TRP A 128 5.49 13.51 -6.93
CA TRP A 128 5.38 13.09 -8.34
C TRP A 128 5.91 11.68 -8.58
N SER A 129 5.74 10.81 -7.60
CA SER A 129 6.29 9.46 -7.52
C SER A 129 5.16 8.43 -7.51
N LEU A 130 4.49 8.28 -8.65
CA LEU A 130 3.41 7.31 -8.78
C LEU A 130 3.96 5.88 -8.66
N GLY A 131 3.37 5.08 -7.78
CA GLY A 131 3.74 3.69 -7.54
C GLY A 131 2.51 2.79 -7.43
N MET A 132 2.75 1.53 -7.07
CA MET A 132 1.70 0.52 -6.91
C MET A 132 0.61 0.97 -5.91
N ASP A 133 1.00 1.58 -4.80
CA ASP A 133 0.06 2.07 -3.79
C ASP A 133 -0.88 3.16 -4.33
N SER A 134 -0.38 4.00 -5.26
CA SER A 134 -1.19 5.02 -5.92
C SER A 134 -2.27 4.42 -6.82
N LEU A 135 -1.95 3.35 -7.56
CA LEU A 135 -2.92 2.65 -8.41
C LEU A 135 -3.99 1.95 -7.57
N ILE A 136 -3.60 1.32 -6.46
CA ILE A 136 -4.52 0.68 -5.53
C ILE A 136 -5.47 1.71 -4.91
N ALA A 137 -4.91 2.82 -4.42
CA ALA A 137 -5.71 3.89 -3.82
C ALA A 137 -6.67 4.53 -4.83
N LEU A 138 -6.24 4.70 -6.09
CA LEU A 138 -7.08 5.23 -7.16
C LEU A 138 -8.22 4.26 -7.50
N GLY A 139 -7.91 2.97 -7.72
CA GLY A 139 -8.91 1.97 -8.10
C GLY A 139 -9.93 1.71 -7.00
N ALA A 140 -9.47 1.39 -5.78
CA ALA A 140 -10.35 1.15 -4.64
C ALA A 140 -11.09 2.42 -4.22
N GLY A 141 -10.42 3.58 -4.27
CA GLY A 141 -11.01 4.88 -3.96
C GLY A 141 -12.09 5.29 -4.96
N ALA A 142 -11.85 5.12 -6.26
CA ALA A 142 -12.84 5.42 -7.29
C ALA A 142 -14.10 4.53 -7.15
N ALA A 143 -13.92 3.21 -6.96
CA ALA A 143 -15.02 2.30 -6.74
C ALA A 143 -15.83 2.67 -5.48
N TYR A 144 -15.15 3.00 -4.41
CA TYR A 144 -15.78 3.43 -3.17
C TYR A 144 -16.53 4.76 -3.31
N CYS A 145 -15.89 5.80 -3.85
CA CYS A 145 -16.51 7.11 -4.04
C CYS A 145 -17.73 7.04 -4.97
N PHE A 146 -17.63 6.28 -6.06
CA PHE A 146 -18.74 6.04 -6.96
C PHE A 146 -19.92 5.36 -6.25
N SER A 147 -19.63 4.31 -5.46
CA SER A 147 -20.66 3.58 -4.71
C SER A 147 -21.31 4.45 -3.64
N VAL A 148 -20.55 5.29 -2.94
CA VAL A 148 -21.10 6.26 -1.98
C VAL A 148 -22.02 7.27 -2.68
N ALA A 149 -21.59 7.82 -3.82
CA ALA A 149 -22.40 8.79 -4.57
C ALA A 149 -23.70 8.15 -5.08
N THR A 150 -23.65 6.90 -5.54
CA THR A 150 -24.82 6.13 -5.99
C THR A 150 -25.75 5.79 -4.82
N PHE A 151 -25.18 5.35 -3.69
CA PHE A 151 -25.93 5.06 -2.46
C PHE A 151 -26.71 6.28 -1.95
N LEU A 152 -26.08 7.45 -1.90
CA LEU A 152 -26.71 8.71 -1.46
C LEU A 152 -27.84 9.17 -2.41
N LYS A 153 -27.76 8.82 -3.68
CA LYS A 153 -28.81 9.12 -4.67
C LYS A 153 -29.94 8.07 -4.71
N GLY A 154 -29.84 7.01 -3.91
CA GLY A 154 -30.79 5.90 -3.93
C GLY A 154 -30.73 5.08 -5.22
N GLY A 155 -29.60 5.08 -5.92
CA GLY A 155 -29.38 4.34 -7.15
C GLY A 155 -29.00 2.88 -6.88
N SER A 156 -29.12 2.04 -7.91
CA SER A 156 -28.64 0.66 -7.95
C SER A 156 -27.26 0.58 -8.62
N GLY A 157 -26.52 -0.53 -8.42
CA GLY A 157 -25.17 -0.72 -8.98
C GLY A 157 -24.07 -0.18 -8.08
N LEU A 158 -24.04 -0.69 -6.87
CA LEU A 158 -22.99 -0.41 -5.89
C LEU A 158 -21.78 -1.33 -6.16
N TYR A 159 -20.58 -0.81 -6.01
CA TYR A 159 -19.30 -1.52 -6.20
C TYR A 159 -18.49 -1.56 -4.90
N PHE A 160 -19.17 -1.65 -3.75
CA PHE A 160 -18.52 -1.76 -2.46
C PHE A 160 -17.69 -3.01 -2.33
N GLU A 161 -18.15 -4.14 -2.89
CA GLU A 161 -17.43 -5.40 -2.94
C GLU A 161 -16.11 -5.26 -3.72
N SER A 162 -16.12 -4.57 -4.86
CA SER A 162 -14.92 -4.37 -5.68
C SER A 162 -13.85 -3.60 -4.92
N ALA A 163 -14.22 -2.51 -4.23
CA ALA A 163 -13.29 -1.74 -3.42
C ALA A 163 -12.69 -2.58 -2.27
N SER A 164 -13.50 -3.35 -1.56
CA SER A 164 -13.06 -4.19 -0.44
C SER A 164 -12.19 -5.37 -0.89
N ILE A 165 -12.53 -6.02 -2.00
CA ILE A 165 -11.78 -7.15 -2.55
C ILE A 165 -10.41 -6.71 -3.06
N ILE A 166 -10.30 -5.58 -3.77
CA ILE A 166 -9.02 -5.03 -4.24
C ILE A 166 -8.06 -4.90 -3.05
N ILE A 167 -8.49 -4.26 -1.95
CA ILE A 167 -7.64 -4.08 -0.76
C ILE A 167 -7.25 -5.42 -0.16
N THR A 168 -8.19 -6.36 -0.03
CA THR A 168 -7.96 -7.66 0.59
C THR A 168 -6.99 -8.51 -0.22
N LEU A 169 -7.13 -8.56 -1.55
CA LEU A 169 -6.21 -9.30 -2.42
C LEU A 169 -4.80 -8.72 -2.43
N ILE A 170 -4.67 -7.42 -2.35
CA ILE A 170 -3.34 -6.80 -2.27
C ILE A 170 -2.68 -7.07 -0.92
N LEU A 171 -3.45 -7.08 0.18
CA LEU A 171 -2.91 -7.38 1.51
C LEU A 171 -2.39 -8.82 1.61
N ILE A 172 -3.09 -9.80 1.00
CA ILE A 172 -2.56 -11.17 0.95
C ILE A 172 -1.31 -11.26 0.07
N GLY A 173 -1.27 -10.54 -1.05
CA GLY A 173 -0.08 -10.42 -1.90
C GLY A 173 1.13 -9.89 -1.11
N ARG A 174 0.95 -8.84 -0.32
CA ARG A 174 2.00 -8.28 0.55
C ARG A 174 2.46 -9.26 1.64
N PHE A 175 1.53 -10.00 2.20
CA PHE A 175 1.90 -11.06 3.16
C PHE A 175 2.81 -12.12 2.53
N PHE A 176 2.46 -12.63 1.34
CA PHE A 176 3.28 -13.60 0.64
C PHE A 176 4.64 -13.04 0.25
N GLU A 177 4.70 -11.79 -0.20
CA GLU A 177 5.93 -11.07 -0.50
C GLU A 177 6.83 -10.97 0.74
N SER A 178 6.28 -10.53 1.88
CA SER A 178 7.00 -10.41 3.14
C SER A 178 7.54 -11.76 3.61
N LYS A 179 6.73 -12.83 3.50
CA LYS A 179 7.14 -14.18 3.86
C LYS A 179 8.22 -14.74 2.93
N ALA A 180 8.21 -14.37 1.65
CA ALA A 180 9.22 -14.80 0.70
C ALA A 180 10.58 -14.12 0.94
N LYS A 181 10.59 -12.87 1.43
CA LYS A 181 11.80 -12.12 1.77
C LYS A 181 12.45 -12.57 3.07
N GLY A 182 11.69 -13.12 4.00
CA GLY A 182 12.16 -13.60 5.32
C GLY A 182 12.78 -15.01 5.30
N LYS A 183 12.99 -15.59 4.10
CA LYS A 183 13.73 -16.84 3.89
C LYS A 183 15.11 -16.55 3.29
#